data_6eb73e4c44ce574b21b6a6cf59a9d5c0
#
_entry.id   6eb73e4c44ce574b21b6a6cf59a9d5c0
#
_cell.length_a   1.000
_cell.length_b   1.000
_cell.length_c   1.000
_cell.angle_alpha   90.00
_cell.angle_beta   90.00
_cell.angle_gamma   90.00
#
_symmetry.space_group_name_H-M   'P 1'
#
loop_
_entity.id
_entity.type
_entity.pdbx_description
1 polymer ?
#
loop_
_entity_poly.entity_id
_entity_poly.type
_entity_poly.pdbx_seq_one_letter_code
_entity_poly.pdbx_strand_id
1 'polypeptide(L)'
;MIHYKTKPEIELMRISCLLVSKTLAQLAAIIRPGISTLELDLIAEQFIRDNGATPSFKGYGNPAFPFACCMSVNDAVVHGFPTKTVLKEGDIVSVDVGTLINGFHGDSAYTFAIGEIKPEVKQLLGITKESLYRGIEKATQGNRVGDIAYAVQHYTEKEHGYGVVRELVGHGVGRHLHEEPQVPNYGKRGTGAKLKEGMVIAIEPMINLGTKNVYHDKDGWTIRTEDGKPAAHYEHTICIQKGAKADILSSFVEIEAAEKANANLCSDY
;
A
#
# COMPACT_ATOMS: atom_id res chain seq x y z
N MET A 1 22.06 -1.24 -4.57
CA MET A 1 22.50 0.14 -4.98
C MET A 1 21.24 0.96 -5.25
N ILE A 2 21.19 2.22 -4.79
CA ILE A 2 20.03 3.10 -5.03
C ILE A 2 20.10 3.62 -6.48
N HIS A 3 19.02 3.47 -7.24
CA HIS A 3 18.88 3.96 -8.60
C HIS A 3 18.09 5.27 -8.62
N TYR A 4 18.69 6.32 -9.19
CA TYR A 4 18.04 7.62 -9.38
C TYR A 4 17.46 7.68 -10.79
N LYS A 5 16.16 7.89 -10.91
CA LYS A 5 15.45 7.89 -12.19
C LYS A 5 15.58 9.25 -12.86
N THR A 6 15.74 9.25 -14.17
CA THR A 6 15.66 10.43 -15.01
C THR A 6 14.22 10.92 -15.15
N LYS A 7 14.00 12.16 -15.54
CA LYS A 7 12.63 12.69 -15.76
C LYS A 7 11.80 11.84 -16.73
N PRO A 8 12.31 11.40 -17.89
CA PRO A 8 11.54 10.49 -18.75
C PRO A 8 11.18 9.16 -18.09
N GLU A 9 12.08 8.56 -17.29
CA GLU A 9 11.79 7.33 -16.58
C GLU A 9 10.71 7.53 -15.50
N ILE A 10 10.72 8.67 -14.80
CA ILE A 10 9.69 9.03 -13.81
C ILE A 10 8.31 9.10 -14.49
N GLU A 11 8.21 9.67 -15.70
CA GLU A 11 6.94 9.71 -16.44
C GLU A 11 6.46 8.32 -16.89
N LEU A 12 7.37 7.42 -17.26
CA LEU A 12 7.02 6.02 -17.52
C LEU A 12 6.53 5.31 -16.23
N MET A 13 7.16 5.58 -15.10
CA MET A 13 6.71 5.07 -13.80
C MET A 13 5.33 5.63 -13.41
N ARG A 14 5.08 6.91 -13.68
CA ARG A 14 3.77 7.53 -13.43
C ARG A 14 2.65 6.80 -14.20
N ILE A 15 2.90 6.40 -15.45
CA ILE A 15 1.92 5.62 -16.23
C ILE A 15 1.60 4.32 -15.50
N SER A 16 2.60 3.62 -14.99
CA SER A 16 2.40 2.39 -14.22
C SER A 16 1.64 2.64 -12.91
N CYS A 17 2.07 3.63 -12.12
CA CYS A 17 1.42 3.97 -10.85
C CYS A 17 -0.04 4.42 -11.03
N LEU A 18 -0.35 5.18 -12.08
CA LEU A 18 -1.73 5.58 -12.38
C LEU A 18 -2.59 4.39 -12.85
N LEU A 19 -1.99 3.39 -13.52
CA LEU A 19 -2.71 2.16 -13.83
C LEU A 19 -3.04 1.36 -12.57
N VAL A 20 -2.12 1.30 -11.58
CA VAL A 20 -2.42 0.75 -10.24
C VAL A 20 -3.62 1.47 -9.63
N SER A 21 -3.61 2.82 -9.62
CA SER A 21 -4.70 3.62 -9.06
C SER A 21 -6.04 3.35 -9.74
N LYS A 22 -6.05 3.23 -11.07
CA LYS A 22 -7.26 2.87 -11.84
C LYS A 22 -7.74 1.44 -11.54
N THR A 23 -6.82 0.50 -11.34
CA THR A 23 -7.17 -0.87 -10.95
C THR A 23 -7.84 -0.88 -9.58
N LEU A 24 -7.29 -0.17 -8.59
CA LEU A 24 -7.89 -0.01 -7.26
C LEU A 24 -9.27 0.68 -7.34
N ALA A 25 -9.42 1.71 -8.17
CA ALA A 25 -10.70 2.39 -8.39
C ALA A 25 -11.75 1.47 -9.05
N GLN A 26 -11.34 0.64 -10.01
CA GLN A 26 -12.21 -0.39 -10.60
C GLN A 26 -12.71 -1.37 -9.55
N LEU A 27 -11.83 -1.81 -8.63
CA LEU A 27 -12.21 -2.69 -7.54
C LEU A 27 -13.11 -1.99 -6.53
N ALA A 28 -12.81 -0.74 -6.15
CA ALA A 28 -13.65 0.07 -5.27
C ALA A 28 -15.11 0.15 -5.74
N ALA A 29 -15.33 0.24 -7.06
CA ALA A 29 -16.66 0.33 -7.64
C ALA A 29 -17.51 -0.96 -7.48
N ILE A 30 -16.87 -2.12 -7.26
CA ILE A 30 -17.54 -3.43 -7.25
C ILE A 30 -17.43 -4.19 -5.93
N ILE A 31 -16.57 -3.76 -5.01
CA ILE A 31 -16.46 -4.36 -3.67
C ILE A 31 -17.81 -4.25 -2.97
N ARG A 32 -18.30 -5.38 -2.41
CA ARG A 32 -19.56 -5.46 -1.70
C ARG A 32 -19.61 -6.72 -0.82
N PRO A 33 -20.49 -6.81 0.16
CA PRO A 33 -20.76 -8.07 0.84
C PRO A 33 -21.14 -9.17 -0.18
N GLY A 34 -20.61 -10.37 0.03
CA GLY A 34 -20.86 -11.54 -0.83
C GLY A 34 -19.92 -11.69 -2.04
N ILE A 35 -19.08 -10.71 -2.38
CA ILE A 35 -18.02 -10.91 -3.36
C ILE A 35 -16.82 -11.59 -2.70
N SER A 36 -16.15 -12.49 -3.41
CA SER A 36 -14.92 -13.11 -2.92
C SER A 36 -13.68 -12.32 -3.32
N THR A 37 -12.64 -12.38 -2.50
CA THR A 37 -11.36 -11.73 -2.85
C THR A 37 -10.71 -12.36 -4.09
N LEU A 38 -11.01 -13.63 -4.39
CA LEU A 38 -10.56 -14.28 -5.62
C LEU A 38 -11.24 -13.72 -6.88
N GLU A 39 -12.55 -13.38 -6.81
CA GLU A 39 -13.24 -12.70 -7.92
C GLU A 39 -12.64 -11.33 -8.16
N LEU A 40 -12.32 -10.57 -7.09
CA LEU A 40 -11.66 -9.27 -7.19
C LEU A 40 -10.27 -9.39 -7.86
N ASP A 41 -9.48 -10.38 -7.48
CA ASP A 41 -8.16 -10.63 -8.07
C ASP A 41 -8.25 -10.92 -9.57
N LEU A 42 -9.19 -11.79 -9.99
CA LEU A 42 -9.40 -12.11 -11.39
C LEU A 42 -9.80 -10.88 -12.22
N ILE A 43 -10.66 -10.02 -11.67
CA ILE A 43 -11.08 -8.76 -12.32
C ILE A 43 -9.89 -7.80 -12.41
N ALA A 44 -9.09 -7.68 -11.36
CA ALA A 44 -7.89 -6.85 -11.36
C ALA A 44 -6.85 -7.34 -12.38
N GLU A 45 -6.57 -8.64 -12.42
CA GLU A 45 -5.66 -9.23 -13.40
C GLU A 45 -6.12 -8.95 -14.84
N GLN A 46 -7.40 -9.16 -15.12
CA GLN A 46 -7.96 -8.90 -16.45
C GLN A 46 -7.82 -7.42 -16.81
N PHE A 47 -8.19 -6.50 -15.90
CA PHE A 47 -8.09 -5.06 -16.14
C PHE A 47 -6.65 -4.61 -16.40
N ILE A 48 -5.67 -5.10 -15.62
CA ILE A 48 -4.26 -4.79 -15.82
C ILE A 48 -3.80 -5.26 -17.20
N ARG A 49 -4.17 -6.49 -17.62
CA ARG A 49 -3.77 -7.05 -18.92
C ARG A 49 -4.45 -6.35 -20.10
N ASP A 50 -5.71 -5.98 -19.98
CA ASP A 50 -6.45 -5.23 -21.00
C ASP A 50 -5.85 -3.83 -21.25
N ASN A 51 -5.16 -3.28 -20.26
CA ASN A 51 -4.40 -2.04 -20.37
C ASN A 51 -2.93 -2.22 -20.81
N GLY A 52 -2.56 -3.42 -21.30
CA GLY A 52 -1.23 -3.70 -21.87
C GLY A 52 -0.12 -3.86 -20.83
N ALA A 53 -0.46 -4.05 -19.55
CA ALA A 53 0.49 -4.25 -18.46
C ALA A 53 0.52 -5.71 -17.98
N THR A 54 1.48 -6.02 -17.13
CA THR A 54 1.61 -7.30 -16.43
C THR A 54 1.45 -7.05 -14.92
N PRO A 55 0.67 -7.87 -14.18
CA PRO A 55 0.66 -7.83 -12.72
C PRO A 55 2.06 -8.08 -12.15
N SER A 56 2.54 -7.18 -11.29
CA SER A 56 3.92 -7.26 -10.76
C SER A 56 4.11 -8.38 -9.74
N PHE A 57 3.06 -8.73 -9.00
CA PHE A 57 3.17 -9.71 -7.91
C PHE A 57 3.08 -11.15 -8.41
N LYS A 58 2.30 -11.42 -9.47
CA LYS A 58 2.11 -12.78 -9.99
C LYS A 58 3.43 -13.36 -10.52
N GLY A 59 3.89 -14.40 -9.86
CA GLY A 59 5.19 -15.04 -10.15
C GLY A 59 6.38 -14.43 -9.39
N TYR A 60 6.17 -13.42 -8.55
CA TYR A 60 7.22 -12.81 -7.74
C TYR A 60 7.62 -13.68 -6.55
N GLY A 61 8.91 -13.68 -6.20
CA GLY A 61 9.44 -14.36 -5.01
C GLY A 61 9.69 -15.85 -5.18
N ASN A 62 10.02 -16.52 -4.06
CA ASN A 62 10.24 -17.98 -4.01
C ASN A 62 9.81 -18.49 -2.61
N PRO A 63 8.70 -19.28 -2.53
CA PRO A 63 7.83 -19.68 -3.63
C PRO A 63 7.17 -18.50 -4.35
N ALA A 64 6.83 -18.67 -5.62
CA ALA A 64 6.23 -17.59 -6.40
C ALA A 64 4.84 -17.23 -5.90
N PHE A 65 4.54 -15.94 -5.74
CA PHE A 65 3.21 -15.45 -5.39
C PHE A 65 2.22 -15.76 -6.53
N PRO A 66 1.11 -16.47 -6.28
CA PRO A 66 0.30 -17.03 -7.37
C PRO A 66 -0.76 -16.08 -7.94
N PHE A 67 -0.98 -14.90 -7.34
CA PHE A 67 -2.08 -13.99 -7.65
C PHE A 67 -1.60 -12.66 -8.22
N ALA A 68 -2.52 -11.88 -8.79
CA ALA A 68 -2.23 -10.57 -9.34
C ALA A 68 -2.15 -9.46 -8.27
N CYS A 69 -2.95 -9.60 -7.20
CA CYS A 69 -3.05 -8.66 -6.10
C CYS A 69 -2.89 -9.35 -4.75
N CYS A 70 -2.43 -8.62 -3.74
CA CYS A 70 -2.57 -9.05 -2.35
C CYS A 70 -3.94 -8.58 -1.83
N MET A 71 -4.67 -9.48 -1.16
CA MET A 71 -5.99 -9.25 -0.58
C MET A 71 -5.97 -9.58 0.91
N SER A 72 -5.62 -8.58 1.72
CA SER A 72 -5.41 -8.77 3.16
C SER A 72 -6.67 -8.36 3.94
N VAL A 73 -7.42 -9.35 4.44
CA VAL A 73 -8.71 -9.14 5.12
C VAL A 73 -8.52 -9.13 6.64
N ASN A 74 -9.07 -8.12 7.32
CA ASN A 74 -9.13 -7.93 8.76
C ASN A 74 -7.77 -8.00 9.46
N ASP A 75 -7.44 -9.14 10.06
CA ASP A 75 -6.19 -9.40 10.80
C ASP A 75 -4.99 -9.72 9.88
N ALA A 76 -5.22 -9.93 8.60
CA ALA A 76 -4.14 -9.99 7.62
C ALA A 76 -3.58 -8.57 7.39
N VAL A 77 -2.29 -8.41 7.62
CA VAL A 77 -1.58 -7.13 7.49
C VAL A 77 -1.30 -6.83 6.03
N VAL A 78 -0.54 -7.73 5.38
CA VAL A 78 -0.15 -7.67 3.96
C VAL A 78 0.03 -9.07 3.38
N HIS A 79 0.25 -9.14 2.07
CA HIS A 79 0.51 -10.36 1.29
C HIS A 79 -0.59 -11.42 1.41
N GLY A 80 -1.81 -11.02 1.79
CA GLY A 80 -2.94 -11.93 1.91
C GLY A 80 -3.30 -12.55 0.57
N PHE A 81 -3.51 -13.88 0.57
CA PHE A 81 -3.95 -14.59 -0.63
C PHE A 81 -5.42 -14.30 -0.93
N PRO A 82 -5.77 -13.99 -2.18
CA PRO A 82 -7.14 -14.05 -2.67
C PRO A 82 -7.74 -15.43 -2.45
N THR A 83 -8.95 -15.49 -1.88
CA THR A 83 -9.64 -16.74 -1.56
C THR A 83 -11.09 -16.74 -2.06
N LYS A 84 -11.74 -17.90 -2.03
CA LYS A 84 -13.18 -18.05 -2.29
C LYS A 84 -14.04 -17.55 -1.12
N THR A 85 -13.43 -17.19 0.01
CA THR A 85 -14.16 -16.62 1.14
C THR A 85 -14.72 -15.27 0.73
N VAL A 86 -16.02 -15.08 0.96
CA VAL A 86 -16.71 -13.85 0.60
C VAL A 86 -16.53 -12.80 1.69
N LEU A 87 -16.40 -11.54 1.26
CA LEU A 87 -16.40 -10.38 2.15
C LEU A 87 -17.78 -10.22 2.80
N LYS A 88 -17.79 -9.74 4.01
CA LYS A 88 -19.01 -9.51 4.82
C LYS A 88 -19.06 -8.05 5.26
N GLU A 89 -20.25 -7.61 5.61
CA GLU A 89 -20.41 -6.33 6.29
C GLU A 89 -19.60 -6.30 7.60
N GLY A 90 -18.89 -5.22 7.85
CA GLY A 90 -17.97 -5.06 8.97
C GLY A 90 -16.54 -5.49 8.70
N ASP A 91 -16.24 -6.15 7.57
CA ASP A 91 -14.88 -6.47 7.17
C ASP A 91 -14.15 -5.23 6.64
N ILE A 92 -12.82 -5.24 6.76
CA ILE A 92 -11.92 -4.38 5.97
C ILE A 92 -11.04 -5.25 5.09
N VAL A 93 -10.67 -4.74 3.92
CA VAL A 93 -9.73 -5.42 3.01
C VAL A 93 -8.70 -4.43 2.51
N SER A 94 -7.44 -4.68 2.81
CA SER A 94 -6.31 -3.99 2.17
C SER A 94 -6.03 -4.68 0.84
N VAL A 95 -6.21 -3.92 -0.24
CA VAL A 95 -5.90 -4.37 -1.59
C VAL A 95 -4.61 -3.69 -2.03
N ASP A 96 -3.61 -4.49 -2.34
CA ASP A 96 -2.30 -4.04 -2.79
C ASP A 96 -2.08 -4.54 -4.21
N VAL A 97 -1.69 -3.64 -5.10
CA VAL A 97 -1.62 -3.85 -6.56
C VAL A 97 -0.30 -3.30 -7.11
N GLY A 98 0.42 -4.19 -7.78
CA GLY A 98 1.57 -3.79 -8.58
C GLY A 98 1.34 -4.01 -10.08
N THR A 99 1.78 -3.07 -10.91
CA THR A 99 1.75 -3.21 -12.38
C THR A 99 3.13 -3.00 -12.99
N LEU A 100 3.41 -3.69 -14.08
CA LEU A 100 4.60 -3.52 -14.90
C LEU A 100 4.22 -3.13 -16.32
N ILE A 101 4.57 -1.92 -16.73
CA ILE A 101 4.39 -1.45 -18.11
C ILE A 101 5.58 -0.56 -18.51
N ASN A 102 5.96 -0.59 -19.77
CA ASN A 102 7.12 0.15 -20.31
C ASN A 102 8.45 -0.13 -19.57
N GLY A 103 8.57 -1.32 -18.96
CA GLY A 103 9.77 -1.74 -18.22
C GLY A 103 9.94 -1.12 -16.83
N PHE A 104 8.87 -0.52 -16.27
CA PHE A 104 8.86 0.04 -14.91
C PHE A 104 7.65 -0.45 -14.12
N HIS A 105 7.90 -0.72 -12.84
CA HIS A 105 6.85 -1.05 -11.88
C HIS A 105 6.18 0.21 -11.32
N GLY A 106 4.89 0.07 -11.02
CA GLY A 106 4.14 0.96 -10.14
C GLY A 106 3.54 0.12 -9.02
N ASP A 107 3.40 0.69 -7.85
CA ASP A 107 2.95 0.04 -6.63
C ASP A 107 2.09 0.96 -5.79
N SER A 108 0.99 0.43 -5.24
CA SER A 108 0.12 1.18 -4.32
C SER A 108 -0.91 0.28 -3.65
N ALA A 109 -1.24 0.59 -2.39
CA ALA A 109 -2.25 -0.13 -1.63
C ALA A 109 -3.30 0.81 -1.04
N TYR A 110 -4.52 0.28 -0.90
CA TYR A 110 -5.63 0.98 -0.27
C TYR A 110 -6.49 0.00 0.55
N THR A 111 -6.92 0.42 1.73
CA THR A 111 -7.81 -0.37 2.59
C THR A 111 -9.25 0.10 2.43
N PHE A 112 -10.15 -0.81 2.04
CA PHE A 112 -11.58 -0.58 1.90
C PHE A 112 -12.33 -1.13 3.11
N ALA A 113 -13.36 -0.41 3.54
CA ALA A 113 -14.28 -0.82 4.61
C ALA A 113 -15.62 -1.25 4.00
N ILE A 114 -16.06 -2.47 4.31
CA ILE A 114 -17.27 -3.07 3.74
C ILE A 114 -18.46 -2.79 4.67
N GLY A 115 -19.41 -1.98 4.21
CA GLY A 115 -20.59 -1.58 4.98
C GLY A 115 -20.23 -0.81 6.25
N GLU A 116 -21.01 -1.00 7.32
CA GLU A 116 -20.76 -0.37 8.60
C GLU A 116 -19.68 -1.10 9.38
N ILE A 117 -18.61 -0.38 9.74
CA ILE A 117 -17.48 -0.89 10.52
C ILE A 117 -17.46 -0.30 11.93
N LYS A 118 -16.80 -0.96 12.86
CA LYS A 118 -16.65 -0.49 14.25
C LYS A 118 -15.91 0.85 14.30
N PRO A 119 -16.27 1.76 15.23
CA PRO A 119 -15.63 3.07 15.35
C PRO A 119 -14.11 3.03 15.51
N GLU A 120 -13.58 2.05 16.27
CA GLU A 120 -12.15 1.87 16.45
C GLU A 120 -11.43 1.44 15.15
N VAL A 121 -12.10 0.67 14.29
CA VAL A 121 -11.57 0.27 12.97
C VAL A 121 -11.59 1.48 12.02
N LYS A 122 -12.68 2.26 12.04
CA LYS A 122 -12.80 3.50 11.29
C LYS A 122 -11.66 4.48 11.64
N GLN A 123 -11.40 4.65 12.94
CA GLN A 123 -10.29 5.47 13.41
C GLN A 123 -8.92 4.93 12.94
N LEU A 124 -8.72 3.59 12.96
CA LEU A 124 -7.50 2.97 12.45
C LEU A 124 -7.26 3.33 10.97
N LEU A 125 -8.30 3.23 10.12
CA LEU A 125 -8.18 3.56 8.68
C LEU A 125 -7.75 5.01 8.48
N GLY A 126 -8.45 5.96 9.12
CA GLY A 126 -8.13 7.38 9.01
C GLY A 126 -6.72 7.71 9.49
N ILE A 127 -6.31 7.15 10.65
CA ILE A 127 -4.96 7.38 11.20
C ILE A 127 -3.87 6.75 10.33
N THR A 128 -4.09 5.55 9.78
CA THR A 128 -3.12 4.91 8.89
C THR A 128 -2.93 5.72 7.62
N LYS A 129 -4.01 6.15 6.99
CA LYS A 129 -3.99 6.98 5.78
C LYS A 129 -3.32 8.34 6.03
N GLU A 130 -3.66 9.02 7.12
CA GLU A 130 -3.01 10.28 7.51
C GLU A 130 -1.51 10.09 7.77
N SER A 131 -1.10 8.96 8.38
CA SER A 131 0.31 8.67 8.66
C SER A 131 1.13 8.54 7.38
N LEU A 132 0.55 8.01 6.29
CA LEU A 132 1.17 7.96 4.97
C LEU A 132 1.51 9.37 4.49
N TYR A 133 0.54 10.30 4.54
CA TYR A 133 0.77 11.68 4.09
C TYR A 133 1.76 12.42 4.97
N ARG A 134 1.76 12.19 6.29
CA ARG A 134 2.78 12.72 7.20
C ARG A 134 4.19 12.21 6.88
N GLY A 135 4.30 10.94 6.48
CA GLY A 135 5.53 10.36 5.96
C GLY A 135 5.98 11.05 4.66
N ILE A 136 5.06 11.20 3.70
CA ILE A 136 5.30 11.87 2.42
C ILE A 136 5.77 13.33 2.60
N GLU A 137 5.21 14.07 3.56
CA GLU A 137 5.67 15.43 3.88
C GLU A 137 7.14 15.50 4.30
N LYS A 138 7.69 14.43 4.86
CA LYS A 138 9.11 14.34 5.21
C LYS A 138 9.99 13.83 4.07
N ALA A 139 9.40 13.38 2.98
CA ALA A 139 10.09 12.88 1.80
C ALA A 139 10.63 14.02 0.93
N THR A 140 11.41 14.90 1.51
CA THR A 140 12.03 16.06 0.83
C THR A 140 13.52 15.86 0.63
N GLN A 141 14.06 16.42 -0.46
CA GLN A 141 15.50 16.36 -0.74
C GLN A 141 16.31 16.87 0.46
N GLY A 142 17.31 16.08 0.87
CA GLY A 142 18.18 16.42 1.99
C GLY A 142 17.81 15.73 3.31
N ASN A 143 16.55 15.43 3.53
CA ASN A 143 16.10 14.55 4.62
C ASN A 143 16.61 13.12 4.40
N ARG A 144 16.32 12.25 5.34
CA ARG A 144 16.67 10.83 5.31
C ARG A 144 15.43 9.95 5.47
N VAL A 145 15.53 8.70 5.08
CA VAL A 145 14.47 7.69 5.25
C VAL A 145 13.98 7.64 6.71
N GLY A 146 14.87 7.79 7.70
CA GLY A 146 14.50 7.83 9.11
C GLY A 146 13.62 9.03 9.51
N ASP A 147 13.60 10.11 8.73
CA ASP A 147 12.68 11.23 8.98
C ASP A 147 11.25 10.87 8.57
N ILE A 148 11.08 10.11 7.47
CA ILE A 148 9.81 9.51 7.04
C ILE A 148 9.33 8.52 8.11
N ALA A 149 10.17 7.56 8.44
CA ALA A 149 9.92 6.51 9.42
C ALA A 149 9.47 7.07 10.79
N TYR A 150 10.17 8.10 11.26
CA TYR A 150 9.83 8.77 12.52
C TYR A 150 8.45 9.45 12.45
N ALA A 151 8.12 10.11 11.34
CA ALA A 151 6.83 10.80 11.19
C ALA A 151 5.65 9.82 11.25
N VAL A 152 5.76 8.69 10.55
CA VAL A 152 4.76 7.61 10.60
C VAL A 152 4.64 7.05 12.01
N GLN A 153 5.75 6.61 12.62
CA GLN A 153 5.73 6.01 13.94
C GLN A 153 5.24 6.94 15.04
N HIS A 154 5.70 8.18 15.02
CA HIS A 154 5.33 9.14 16.07
C HIS A 154 3.81 9.36 16.08
N TYR A 155 3.24 9.58 14.90
CA TYR A 155 1.81 9.80 14.79
C TYR A 155 0.99 8.56 15.19
N THR A 156 1.30 7.40 14.62
CA THR A 156 0.50 6.19 14.83
C THR A 156 0.73 5.54 16.19
N GLU A 157 2.00 5.38 16.61
CA GLU A 157 2.34 4.65 17.83
C GLU A 157 2.37 5.54 19.07
N LYS A 158 2.92 6.77 18.95
CA LYS A 158 3.10 7.64 20.13
C LYS A 158 1.88 8.49 20.44
N GLU A 159 1.21 9.03 19.40
CA GLU A 159 0.03 9.88 19.61
C GLU A 159 -1.26 9.05 19.74
N HIS A 160 -1.36 7.89 19.03
CA HIS A 160 -2.59 7.11 18.97
C HIS A 160 -2.49 5.70 19.58
N GLY A 161 -1.30 5.20 19.93
CA GLY A 161 -1.12 3.94 20.64
C GLY A 161 -1.29 2.69 19.79
N TYR A 162 -1.25 2.78 18.46
CA TYR A 162 -1.35 1.65 17.54
C TYR A 162 -0.03 0.92 17.35
N GLY A 163 -0.10 -0.34 16.89
CA GLY A 163 1.08 -1.14 16.57
C GLY A 163 1.64 -0.83 15.18
N VAL A 164 2.86 -0.31 15.10
CA VAL A 164 3.59 -0.18 13.82
C VAL A 164 4.37 -1.45 13.54
N VAL A 165 4.10 -2.12 12.42
CA VAL A 165 4.79 -3.36 12.00
C VAL A 165 6.29 -3.08 11.78
N ARG A 166 7.16 -4.02 12.21
CA ARG A 166 8.63 -3.89 12.16
C ARG A 166 9.27 -4.77 11.09
N GLU A 167 8.64 -5.89 10.79
CA GLU A 167 9.18 -6.97 9.97
C GLU A 167 9.13 -6.65 8.48
N LEU A 168 8.27 -5.72 8.10
CA LEU A 168 8.00 -5.31 6.73
C LEU A 168 8.20 -3.80 6.59
N VAL A 169 8.67 -3.38 5.43
CA VAL A 169 9.08 -2.00 5.19
C VAL A 169 8.82 -1.62 3.74
N GLY A 170 8.61 -0.35 3.48
CA GLY A 170 8.61 0.20 2.15
C GLY A 170 9.98 0.09 1.46
N HIS A 171 10.03 0.40 0.19
CA HIS A 171 11.18 0.11 -0.66
C HIS A 171 11.35 1.11 -1.80
N GLY A 172 12.50 1.07 -2.46
CA GLY A 172 12.66 1.69 -3.77
C GLY A 172 11.82 0.96 -4.81
N VAL A 173 11.33 1.67 -5.81
CA VAL A 173 10.60 1.13 -6.95
C VAL A 173 11.25 1.56 -8.24
N GLY A 174 11.23 0.70 -9.27
CA GLY A 174 11.81 1.05 -10.56
C GLY A 174 11.67 -0.04 -11.60
N ARG A 175 12.79 -0.47 -12.17
CA ARG A 175 12.85 -1.61 -13.10
C ARG A 175 12.66 -2.95 -12.39
N HIS A 176 12.97 -2.98 -11.08
CA HIS A 176 12.58 -4.06 -10.19
C HIS A 176 11.48 -3.56 -9.27
N LEU A 177 10.59 -4.48 -8.87
CA LEU A 177 9.50 -4.19 -7.94
C LEU A 177 10.06 -3.67 -6.61
N HIS A 178 11.02 -4.39 -6.04
CA HIS A 178 11.73 -3.98 -4.83
C HIS A 178 13.17 -3.58 -5.16
N GLU A 179 13.48 -2.31 -4.91
CA GLU A 179 14.83 -1.73 -5.03
C GLU A 179 15.27 -1.12 -3.69
N GLU A 180 16.55 -0.81 -3.56
CA GLU A 180 17.04 0.04 -2.47
C GLU A 180 16.54 1.50 -2.64
N PRO A 181 16.32 2.24 -1.53
CA PRO A 181 16.53 1.84 -0.14
C PRO A 181 15.32 1.16 0.48
N GLN A 182 15.51 0.47 1.61
CA GLN A 182 14.41 0.14 2.52
C GLN A 182 13.84 1.41 3.16
N VAL A 183 12.51 1.47 3.32
CA VAL A 183 11.77 2.61 3.86
C VAL A 183 10.89 2.15 5.03
N PRO A 184 11.46 1.93 6.22
CA PRO A 184 10.70 1.46 7.36
C PRO A 184 9.68 2.51 7.85
N ASN A 185 8.62 2.02 8.49
CA ASN A 185 7.57 2.85 9.11
C ASN A 185 7.89 3.23 10.56
N TYR A 186 9.10 2.92 11.03
CA TYR A 186 9.60 3.22 12.36
C TYR A 186 11.09 3.56 12.30
N GLY A 187 11.54 4.42 13.20
CA GLY A 187 12.95 4.78 13.22
C GLY A 187 13.25 6.10 13.94
N LYS A 188 14.47 6.57 13.73
CA LYS A 188 14.98 7.81 14.32
C LYS A 188 15.22 8.86 13.24
N ARG A 189 14.90 10.12 13.54
CA ARG A 189 15.23 11.25 12.66
C ARG A 189 16.70 11.29 12.30
N GLY A 190 16.98 11.68 11.07
CA GLY A 190 18.35 11.85 10.58
C GLY A 190 19.12 10.55 10.32
N THR A 191 18.46 9.37 10.33
CA THR A 191 19.10 8.08 10.05
C THR A 191 18.72 7.53 8.67
N GLY A 192 19.43 6.50 8.21
CA GLY A 192 19.15 5.83 6.94
C GLY A 192 19.65 6.59 5.71
N ALA A 193 19.22 6.13 4.54
CA ALA A 193 19.60 6.69 3.25
C ALA A 193 19.18 8.15 3.11
N LYS A 194 20.06 8.99 2.55
CA LYS A 194 19.75 10.39 2.26
C LYS A 194 18.87 10.49 1.03
N LEU A 195 17.76 11.21 1.13
CA LEU A 195 16.84 11.45 0.03
C LEU A 195 17.43 12.42 -0.99
N LYS A 196 17.41 12.03 -2.26
CA LYS A 196 17.95 12.80 -3.37
C LYS A 196 16.98 12.83 -4.53
N GLU A 197 17.05 13.88 -5.33
CA GLU A 197 16.27 14.02 -6.57
C GLU A 197 16.35 12.77 -7.46
N GLY A 198 15.21 12.34 -7.99
CA GLY A 198 15.07 11.15 -8.84
C GLY A 198 15.02 9.82 -8.08
N MET A 199 15.09 9.82 -6.75
CA MET A 199 14.82 8.64 -5.95
C MET A 199 13.30 8.39 -5.97
N VAL A 200 12.89 7.18 -6.35
CA VAL A 200 11.49 6.74 -6.33
C VAL A 200 11.34 5.64 -5.28
N ILE A 201 10.41 5.81 -4.37
CA ILE A 201 10.19 4.92 -3.21
C ILE A 201 8.69 4.70 -2.96
N ALA A 202 8.36 3.54 -2.45
CA ALA A 202 7.08 3.23 -1.81
C ALA A 202 7.14 3.64 -0.34
N ILE A 203 6.13 4.37 0.12
CA ILE A 203 5.87 4.64 1.54
C ILE A 203 4.55 3.95 1.85
N GLU A 204 4.58 2.98 2.77
CA GLU A 204 3.52 2.01 2.96
C GLU A 204 3.30 1.68 4.45
N PRO A 205 2.70 2.58 5.23
CA PRO A 205 2.37 2.30 6.62
C PRO A 205 1.50 1.05 6.76
N MET A 206 1.98 0.08 7.55
CA MET A 206 1.27 -1.10 8.00
C MET A 206 1.01 -0.97 9.50
N ILE A 207 -0.24 -0.69 9.86
CA ILE A 207 -0.62 -0.30 11.22
C ILE A 207 -1.66 -1.27 11.77
N ASN A 208 -1.35 -1.87 12.92
CA ASN A 208 -2.23 -2.78 13.64
C ASN A 208 -3.05 -2.02 14.68
N LEU A 209 -4.34 -2.35 14.81
CA LEU A 209 -5.21 -1.80 15.86
C LEU A 209 -4.70 -2.15 17.27
N GLY A 210 -4.01 -3.26 17.41
CA GLY A 210 -3.45 -3.74 18.66
C GLY A 210 -1.94 -3.67 18.73
N THR A 211 -1.31 -4.80 19.01
CA THR A 211 0.14 -4.90 19.13
C THR A 211 0.83 -4.83 17.77
N LYS A 212 2.11 -4.46 17.77
CA LYS A 212 2.93 -4.41 16.56
C LYS A 212 3.35 -5.79 16.04
N ASN A 213 3.15 -6.84 16.84
CA ASN A 213 3.66 -8.17 16.55
C ASN A 213 2.86 -8.85 15.45
N VAL A 214 3.56 -9.57 14.60
CA VAL A 214 2.99 -10.30 13.46
C VAL A 214 3.58 -11.69 13.35
N TYR A 215 2.91 -12.57 12.60
CA TYR A 215 3.42 -13.89 12.27
C TYR A 215 3.12 -14.23 10.81
N HIS A 216 3.90 -15.16 10.24
CA HIS A 216 3.66 -15.72 8.93
C HIS A 216 2.58 -16.80 9.00
N ASP A 217 1.57 -16.70 8.15
CA ASP A 217 0.55 -17.76 8.00
C ASP A 217 1.16 -18.99 7.29
N LYS A 218 0.43 -20.11 7.36
CA LYS A 218 0.87 -21.41 6.79
C LYS A 218 0.97 -21.42 5.27
N ASP A 219 0.36 -20.46 4.59
CA ASP A 219 0.45 -20.30 3.14
C ASP A 219 1.84 -19.81 2.66
N GLY A 220 2.69 -19.38 3.60
CA GLY A 220 4.06 -18.94 3.37
C GLY A 220 4.20 -17.50 2.89
N TRP A 221 3.08 -16.75 2.76
CA TRP A 221 3.07 -15.35 2.31
C TRP A 221 2.31 -14.42 3.24
N THR A 222 1.08 -14.78 3.60
CA THR A 222 0.22 -13.90 4.40
C THR A 222 0.85 -13.59 5.75
N ILE A 223 0.95 -12.31 6.05
CA ILE A 223 1.38 -11.81 7.37
C ILE A 223 0.13 -11.42 8.15
N ARG A 224 0.01 -11.92 9.39
CA ARG A 224 -1.13 -11.64 10.27
C ARG A 224 -0.72 -11.01 11.57
N THR A 225 -1.61 -10.24 12.17
CA THR A 225 -1.45 -9.72 13.53
C THR A 225 -1.46 -10.87 14.54
N GLU A 226 -0.56 -10.84 15.52
CA GLU A 226 -0.46 -11.89 16.55
C GLU A 226 -1.68 -11.91 17.49
N ASP A 227 -2.31 -10.76 17.70
CA ASP A 227 -3.48 -10.60 18.59
C ASP A 227 -4.84 -10.74 17.88
N GLY A 228 -4.84 -11.04 16.57
CA GLY A 228 -6.06 -11.22 15.77
C GLY A 228 -6.88 -9.95 15.55
N LYS A 229 -6.34 -8.76 15.89
CA LYS A 229 -7.01 -7.49 15.65
C LYS A 229 -6.77 -6.99 14.23
N PRO A 230 -7.67 -6.15 13.69
CA PRO A 230 -7.52 -5.58 12.35
C PRO A 230 -6.22 -4.82 12.15
N ALA A 231 -5.71 -4.87 10.91
CA ALA A 231 -4.61 -4.04 10.42
C ALA A 231 -5.06 -3.25 9.18
N ALA A 232 -4.47 -2.08 8.97
CA ALA A 232 -4.68 -1.26 7.79
C ALA A 232 -3.36 -1.01 7.07
N HIS A 233 -3.44 -0.94 5.73
CA HIS A 233 -2.32 -0.69 4.84
C HIS A 233 -2.73 0.33 3.78
N TYR A 234 -1.97 1.41 3.68
CA TYR A 234 -2.08 2.42 2.61
C TYR A 234 -0.70 2.69 2.05
N GLU A 235 -0.61 2.88 0.74
CA GLU A 235 0.67 3.06 0.08
C GLU A 235 0.59 4.03 -1.09
N HIS A 236 1.65 4.83 -1.22
CA HIS A 236 1.95 5.60 -2.42
C HIS A 236 3.38 5.38 -2.90
N THR A 237 3.54 5.18 -4.20
CA THR A 237 4.84 5.39 -4.87
C THR A 237 5.04 6.88 -5.09
N ILE A 238 6.18 7.41 -4.62
CA ILE A 238 6.54 8.83 -4.73
C ILE A 238 7.92 9.02 -5.34
N CYS A 239 8.16 10.19 -5.93
CA CYS A 239 9.46 10.62 -6.42
C CYS A 239 9.98 11.82 -5.63
N ILE A 240 11.22 11.77 -5.16
CA ILE A 240 11.88 12.89 -4.48
C ILE A 240 12.22 13.98 -5.52
N GLN A 241 11.73 15.19 -5.29
CA GLN A 241 11.93 16.36 -6.15
C GLN A 241 12.99 17.31 -5.59
N LYS A 242 13.66 18.05 -6.48
CA LYS A 242 14.64 19.07 -6.09
C LYS A 242 13.93 20.31 -5.56
N GLY A 243 14.20 20.66 -4.29
CA GLY A 243 13.69 21.91 -3.70
C GLY A 243 12.18 22.03 -3.60
N ALA A 244 11.45 20.91 -3.73
CA ALA A 244 9.99 20.86 -3.67
C ALA A 244 9.51 19.69 -2.79
N LYS A 245 8.19 19.61 -2.57
CA LYS A 245 7.54 18.43 -1.98
C LYS A 245 7.76 17.22 -2.91
N ALA A 246 7.70 16.02 -2.35
CA ALA A 246 7.72 14.80 -3.15
C ALA A 246 6.54 14.80 -4.14
N ASP A 247 6.79 14.25 -5.30
CA ASP A 247 5.80 14.06 -6.34
C ASP A 247 5.16 12.68 -6.18
N ILE A 248 3.86 12.63 -5.88
CA ILE A 248 3.13 11.37 -5.72
C ILE A 248 2.77 10.86 -7.11
N LEU A 249 3.28 9.67 -7.46
CA LEU A 249 3.10 9.08 -8.79
C LEU A 249 1.79 8.28 -8.91
N SER A 250 1.31 7.67 -7.83
CA SER A 250 -0.03 7.05 -7.72
C SER A 250 -1.07 8.09 -7.25
N SER A 251 -2.36 7.74 -7.26
CA SER A 251 -3.42 8.70 -6.89
C SER A 251 -4.58 7.98 -6.21
N PHE A 252 -5.07 8.53 -5.10
CA PHE A 252 -6.29 8.04 -4.45
C PHE A 252 -7.57 8.75 -4.94
N VAL A 253 -7.46 9.78 -5.79
CA VAL A 253 -8.62 10.59 -6.21
C VAL A 253 -9.72 9.76 -6.88
N GLU A 254 -9.38 8.90 -7.83
CA GLU A 254 -10.36 8.04 -8.51
C GLU A 254 -10.84 6.90 -7.59
N ILE A 255 -9.98 6.40 -6.70
CA ILE A 255 -10.32 5.38 -5.71
C ILE A 255 -11.37 5.91 -4.74
N GLU A 256 -11.12 7.08 -4.14
CA GLU A 256 -12.04 7.71 -3.19
C GLU A 256 -13.35 8.15 -3.84
N ALA A 257 -13.32 8.57 -5.12
CA ALA A 257 -14.53 8.87 -5.86
C ALA A 257 -15.38 7.62 -6.09
N ALA A 258 -14.76 6.49 -6.46
CA ALA A 258 -15.45 5.22 -6.63
C ALA A 258 -15.96 4.65 -5.30
N GLU A 259 -15.17 4.75 -4.23
CA GLU A 259 -15.54 4.36 -2.86
C GLU A 259 -16.79 5.12 -2.39
N LYS A 260 -16.82 6.46 -2.54
CA LYS A 260 -17.97 7.29 -2.19
C LYS A 260 -19.22 6.99 -3.01
N ALA A 261 -19.06 6.57 -4.27
CA ALA A 261 -20.18 6.19 -5.14
C ALA A 261 -20.72 4.79 -4.85
N ASN A 262 -19.97 3.94 -4.17
CA ASN A 262 -20.36 2.57 -3.85
C ASN A 262 -21.05 2.52 -2.47
N ALA A 263 -22.37 2.38 -2.47
CA ALA A 263 -23.18 2.30 -1.24
C ALA A 263 -22.85 1.10 -0.31
N ASN A 264 -22.01 0.17 -0.76
CA ASN A 264 -21.57 -0.97 0.06
C ASN A 264 -20.25 -0.69 0.80
N LEU A 265 -19.66 0.49 0.63
CA LEU A 265 -18.42 0.89 1.30
C LEU A 265 -18.65 2.04 2.26
N CYS A 266 -17.92 2.04 3.37
CA CYS A 266 -17.80 3.18 4.27
C CYS A 266 -16.62 4.04 3.79
N SER A 267 -16.84 5.32 3.58
CA SER A 267 -15.81 6.25 3.05
C SER A 267 -15.60 7.50 3.94
N ASP A 268 -16.20 7.53 5.13
CA ASP A 268 -16.18 8.69 6.02
C ASP A 268 -15.22 8.52 7.22
N TYR A 269 -13.94 8.26 6.96
CA TYR A 269 -12.86 8.07 7.93
C TYR A 269 -11.57 8.84 7.59
#